data_13e04f7ce79bbaf0e5abe7b3b26d5896
#
_entry.id   13e04f7ce79bbaf0e5abe7b3b26d5896
#
_cell.length_a   1.000
_cell.length_b   1.000
_cell.length_c   1.000
_cell.angle_alpha   90.00
_cell.angle_beta   90.00
_cell.angle_gamma   90.00
#
_symmetry.space_group_name_H-M   'P 1'
#
loop_
_entity.id
_entity.type
_entity.pdbx_description
1 polymer ?
#
loop_
_entity_poly.entity_id
_entity_poly.type
_entity_poly.pdbx_seq_one_letter_code
_entity_poly.pdbx_strand_id
1 'polypeptide(L)'
;MKKKKIPMRKCILSNEMHPKKDMIRVVVNKEGEIFADGTGKKQGRGAYVSKDVAMVEKAQQKEILEKYFKASKEQLDPVYKEIIRLIYREEIPK
;
A
#
# COMPACT_ATOMS: atom_id res chain seq x y z
N MET A 1 -32.69 8.69 5.80
CA MET A 1 -31.54 8.23 6.49
C MET A 1 -30.33 8.14 5.61
N LYS A 2 -29.24 8.68 6.07
CA LYS A 2 -28.04 8.73 5.26
C LYS A 2 -27.14 7.55 5.51
N LYS A 3 -26.74 6.91 4.45
CA LYS A 3 -25.73 5.87 4.54
C LYS A 3 -24.37 6.50 4.37
N LYS A 4 -23.45 6.13 5.22
CA LYS A 4 -22.09 6.55 5.05
C LYS A 4 -21.52 5.85 3.82
N LYS A 5 -20.99 6.62 2.91
CA LYS A 5 -20.28 6.03 1.80
C LYS A 5 -18.89 5.61 2.25
N ILE A 6 -18.56 4.38 1.95
CA ILE A 6 -17.23 3.88 2.25
C ILE A 6 -16.31 4.34 1.11
N PRO A 7 -15.23 5.08 1.42
CA PRO A 7 -14.33 5.51 0.35
C PRO A 7 -13.69 4.31 -0.31
N MET A 8 -13.75 4.28 -1.62
CA MET A 8 -13.12 3.22 -2.41
C MET A 8 -11.88 3.75 -3.07
N ARG A 9 -10.86 2.92 -3.16
CA ARG A 9 -9.61 3.28 -3.81
C ARG A 9 -9.15 2.14 -4.69
N LYS A 10 -8.47 2.48 -5.75
CA LYS A 10 -7.97 1.48 -6.67
C LYS A 10 -6.67 0.89 -6.15
N CYS A 11 -6.62 -0.43 -6.09
CA CYS A 11 -5.41 -1.14 -5.73
C CYS A 11 -4.49 -1.19 -6.96
N ILE A 12 -3.27 -0.67 -6.83
CA ILE A 12 -2.35 -0.65 -7.96
C ILE A 12 -1.79 -2.04 -8.28
N LEU A 13 -2.00 -2.99 -7.39
CA LEU A 13 -1.53 -4.36 -7.62
C LEU A 13 -2.55 -5.19 -8.41
N SER A 14 -3.83 -5.02 -8.11
CA SER A 14 -4.88 -5.82 -8.74
C SER A 14 -5.70 -5.03 -9.76
N ASN A 15 -5.58 -3.70 -9.75
CA ASN A 15 -6.39 -2.80 -10.57
C ASN A 15 -7.87 -2.86 -10.22
N GLU A 16 -8.20 -3.32 -9.04
CA GLU A 16 -9.58 -3.41 -8.58
C GLU A 16 -9.83 -2.40 -7.49
N MET A 17 -11.10 -2.00 -7.36
CA MET A 17 -11.49 -1.06 -6.32
C MET A 17 -11.77 -1.81 -5.03
N HIS A 18 -11.28 -1.26 -3.94
CA HIS A 18 -11.48 -1.84 -2.60
C HIS A 18 -11.78 -0.72 -1.63
N PRO A 19 -12.44 -1.04 -0.51
CA PRO A 19 -12.61 -0.04 0.54
C PRO A 19 -11.26 0.40 1.07
N LYS A 20 -11.13 1.70 1.30
CA LYS A 20 -9.89 2.28 1.76
C LYS A 20 -9.38 1.60 3.03
N LYS A 21 -10.30 1.23 3.93
CA LYS A 21 -9.93 0.60 5.20
C LYS A 21 -9.30 -0.77 5.02
N ASP A 22 -9.51 -1.40 3.86
CA ASP A 22 -8.95 -2.71 3.57
C ASP A 22 -7.66 -2.63 2.80
N MET A 23 -7.05 -1.45 2.76
CA MET A 23 -5.86 -1.22 1.98
C MET A 23 -4.80 -0.52 2.80
N ILE A 24 -3.57 -0.64 2.35
CA ILE A 24 -2.44 0.07 2.94
C ILE A 24 -2.00 1.12 1.93
N ARG A 25 -1.78 2.32 2.43
CA ARG A 25 -1.32 3.42 1.58
C ARG A 25 0.20 3.43 1.53
N VAL A 26 0.74 3.57 0.34
CA VAL A 26 2.17 3.76 0.13
C VAL A 26 2.37 5.19 -0.33
N VAL A 27 3.20 5.94 0.37
CA VAL A 27 3.35 7.38 0.18
C VAL A 27 4.76 7.71 -0.24
N VAL A 28 4.89 8.61 -1.21
CA VAL A 28 6.19 9.21 -1.53
C VAL A 28 6.13 10.69 -1.18
N ASN A 29 7.11 11.15 -0.39
CA ASN A 29 7.14 12.54 0.04
C ASN A 29 7.91 13.42 -0.95
N LYS A 30 8.08 14.68 -0.59
CA LYS A 30 8.75 15.64 -1.47
C LYS A 30 10.21 15.27 -1.73
N GLU A 31 10.81 14.58 -0.80
CA GLU A 31 12.22 14.21 -0.91
C GLU A 31 12.42 12.90 -1.64
N GLY A 32 11.35 12.30 -2.12
CA GLY A 32 11.43 11.06 -2.84
C GLY A 32 11.48 9.83 -1.95
N GLU A 33 11.29 10.01 -0.66
CA GLU A 33 11.25 8.87 0.26
C GLU A 33 9.89 8.20 0.20
N ILE A 34 9.90 6.87 0.25
CA ILE A 34 8.69 6.07 0.10
C ILE A 34 8.44 5.30 1.38
N PHE A 35 7.21 5.34 1.87
CA PHE A 35 6.82 4.71 3.12
C PHE A 35 5.52 3.95 2.97
N ALA A 36 5.40 2.86 3.73
CA ALA A 36 4.11 2.24 3.94
C ALA A 36 3.44 2.99 5.09
N ASP A 37 2.26 3.54 4.83
CA ASP A 37 1.56 4.37 5.80
C ASP A 37 0.26 3.69 6.22
N GLY A 38 0.32 3.01 7.36
CA GLY A 38 -0.85 2.32 7.90
C GLY A 38 -1.89 3.25 8.48
N THR A 39 -1.51 4.50 8.77
CA THR A 39 -2.46 5.47 9.33
C THR A 39 -3.21 6.26 8.27
N GLY A 40 -2.65 6.36 7.07
CA GLY A 40 -3.23 7.14 6.00
C GLY A 40 -3.10 8.64 6.19
N LYS A 41 -2.27 9.09 7.12
CA LYS A 41 -2.17 10.52 7.45
C LYS A 41 -0.91 11.20 6.94
N LYS A 42 0.06 10.43 6.46
CA LYS A 42 1.28 11.04 5.96
C LYS A 42 1.01 11.82 4.69
N GLN A 43 1.71 12.93 4.55
CA GLN A 43 1.55 13.78 3.39
C GLN A 43 2.42 13.31 2.25
N GLY A 44 1.91 13.49 1.02
CA GLY A 44 2.63 13.11 -0.17
C GLY A 44 1.71 12.40 -1.15
N ARG A 45 2.28 12.03 -2.29
CA ARG A 45 1.54 11.25 -3.27
C ARG A 45 1.43 9.82 -2.78
N GLY A 46 0.24 9.27 -2.88
CA GLY A 46 0.01 7.93 -2.37
C GLY A 46 -0.58 7.00 -3.38
N ALA A 47 -0.34 5.73 -3.16
CA ALA A 47 -0.99 4.66 -3.89
C ALA A 47 -1.50 3.67 -2.87
N TYR A 48 -2.54 2.92 -3.24
CA TYR A 48 -3.14 1.96 -2.33
C TYR A 48 -2.87 0.54 -2.79
N VAL A 49 -2.58 -0.32 -1.83
CA VAL A 49 -2.34 -1.73 -2.10
C VAL A 49 -3.24 -2.57 -1.20
N SER A 50 -3.71 -3.68 -1.72
CA SER A 50 -4.57 -4.58 -0.94
C SER A 50 -3.78 -5.23 0.20
N LYS A 51 -4.48 -5.55 1.28
CA LYS A 51 -3.89 -6.25 2.42
C LYS A 51 -3.83 -7.74 2.13
N ASP A 52 -3.02 -8.10 1.16
CA ASP A 52 -2.89 -9.47 0.69
C ASP A 52 -1.40 -9.76 0.50
N VAL A 53 -0.86 -10.56 1.41
CA VAL A 53 0.57 -10.85 1.43
C VAL A 53 1.02 -11.50 0.12
N ALA A 54 0.24 -12.45 -0.38
CA ALA A 54 0.61 -13.12 -1.63
C ALA A 54 0.69 -12.14 -2.78
N MET A 55 -0.25 -11.20 -2.82
CA MET A 55 -0.27 -10.20 -3.87
C MET A 55 0.92 -9.24 -3.74
N VAL A 56 1.26 -8.86 -2.51
CA VAL A 56 2.40 -7.98 -2.28
C VAL A 56 3.71 -8.68 -2.68
N GLU A 57 3.85 -9.95 -2.34
CA GLU A 57 5.04 -10.71 -2.71
C GLU A 57 5.17 -10.84 -4.22
N LYS A 58 4.05 -11.08 -4.89
CA LYS A 58 4.04 -11.15 -6.34
C LYS A 58 4.41 -9.80 -6.95
N ALA A 59 3.91 -8.73 -6.36
CA ALA A 59 4.24 -7.38 -6.82
C ALA A 59 5.74 -7.10 -6.67
N GLN A 60 6.33 -7.59 -5.60
CA GLN A 60 7.77 -7.42 -5.40
C GLN A 60 8.56 -8.13 -6.49
N GLN A 61 8.14 -9.33 -6.84
CA GLN A 61 8.80 -10.07 -7.91
C GLN A 61 8.68 -9.37 -9.26
N LYS A 62 7.54 -8.75 -9.50
CA LYS A 62 7.29 -8.05 -10.76
C LYS A 62 7.71 -6.59 -10.73
N GLU A 63 8.20 -6.12 -9.59
CA GLU A 63 8.68 -4.75 -9.42
C GLU A 63 7.60 -3.72 -9.75
N ILE A 64 6.39 -3.99 -9.30
CA ILE A 64 5.27 -3.13 -9.62
C ILE A 64 5.40 -1.74 -8.99
N LEU A 65 5.78 -1.68 -7.71
CA LEU A 65 5.94 -0.39 -7.04
C LEU A 65 7.13 0.39 -7.59
N GLU A 66 8.19 -0.32 -7.96
CA GLU A 66 9.34 0.33 -8.58
C GLU A 66 8.93 1.04 -9.85
N LYS A 67 8.11 0.37 -10.65
CA LYS A 67 7.63 0.97 -11.90
C LYS A 67 6.66 2.09 -11.65
N TYR A 68 5.81 1.93 -10.66
CA TYR A 68 4.79 2.93 -10.34
C TYR A 68 5.43 4.22 -9.85
N PHE A 69 6.38 4.12 -8.93
CA PHE A 69 7.02 5.28 -8.31
C PHE A 69 8.31 5.67 -9.02
N LYS A 70 8.75 4.90 -10.00
CA LYS A 70 10.02 5.13 -10.71
C LYS A 70 11.18 5.16 -9.73
N ALA A 71 11.21 4.15 -8.86
CA ALA A 71 12.20 4.06 -7.80
C ALA A 71 12.99 2.77 -7.94
N SER A 72 14.11 2.70 -7.24
CA SER A 72 14.97 1.54 -7.31
C SER A 72 14.43 0.39 -6.46
N LYS A 73 14.90 -0.81 -6.78
CA LYS A 73 14.54 -1.99 -6.01
C LYS A 73 15.02 -1.86 -4.57
N GLU A 74 16.20 -1.31 -4.37
CA GLU A 74 16.75 -1.11 -3.04
C GLU A 74 15.88 -0.19 -2.21
N GLN A 75 15.32 0.81 -2.84
CA GLN A 75 14.45 1.76 -2.15
C GLN A 75 13.13 1.11 -1.78
N LEU A 76 12.61 0.24 -2.61
CA LEU A 76 11.31 -0.38 -2.42
C LEU A 76 11.33 -1.64 -1.56
N ASP A 77 12.47 -2.33 -1.47
CA ASP A 77 12.55 -3.55 -0.66
C ASP A 77 12.05 -3.33 0.77
N PRO A 78 12.54 -2.33 1.51
CA PRO A 78 12.01 -2.12 2.87
C PRO A 78 10.54 -1.75 2.88
N VAL A 79 10.05 -1.11 1.82
CA VAL A 79 8.64 -0.74 1.74
C VAL A 79 7.77 -1.99 1.63
N TYR A 80 8.15 -2.93 0.77
CA TYR A 80 7.42 -4.20 0.67
C TYR A 80 7.39 -4.94 2.00
N LYS A 81 8.53 -4.98 2.68
CA LYS A 81 8.61 -5.65 3.98
C LYS A 81 7.70 -4.98 5.00
N GLU A 82 7.66 -3.67 4.98
CA GLU A 82 6.80 -2.94 5.91
C GLU A 82 5.33 -3.17 5.61
N ILE A 83 4.97 -3.23 4.34
CA ILE A 83 3.58 -3.52 3.97
C ILE A 83 3.17 -4.89 4.49
N ILE A 84 4.00 -5.90 4.28
CA ILE A 84 3.71 -7.25 4.73
C ILE A 84 3.61 -7.29 6.26
N ARG A 85 4.51 -6.59 6.93
CA ARG A 85 4.50 -6.53 8.38
C ARG A 85 3.21 -5.91 8.90
N LEU A 86 2.73 -4.84 8.26
CA LEU A 86 1.49 -4.20 8.65
C LEU A 86 0.30 -5.12 8.45
N ILE A 87 0.30 -5.90 7.38
CA ILE A 87 -0.78 -6.85 7.13
C ILE A 87 -0.82 -7.90 8.23
N TYR A 88 0.32 -8.50 8.56
CA TYR A 88 0.37 -9.51 9.61
C TYR A 88 -0.04 -8.94 10.96
N ARG A 89 0.36 -7.71 11.21
CA ARG A 89 0.04 -7.07 12.48
C ARG A 89 -1.47 -6.91 12.68
N GLU A 90 -2.17 -6.61 11.60
CA GLU A 90 -3.62 -6.43 11.68
C GLU A 90 -4.36 -7.75 11.72
N GLU A 91 -3.78 -8.81 11.16
CA GLU A 91 -4.45 -10.11 11.10
C GLU A 91 -4.25 -10.93 12.35
N ILE A 92 -3.30 -10.58 13.18
CA ILE A 92 -3.02 -11.36 14.38
C ILE A 92 -4.12 -11.13 15.40
N PRO A 93 -4.86 -12.15 15.80
CA PRO A 93 -5.89 -11.98 16.83
C PRO A 93 -5.25 -11.69 18.17
N LYS A 94 -5.96 -10.94 18.97
CA LYS A 94 -5.47 -10.59 20.30
C LYS A 94 -6.16 -11.37 21.36
#